data_64ded796a4aa69fc5f4e371820795674
#
_entry.id   64ded796a4aa69fc5f4e371820795674
#
_cell.length_a   1.000
_cell.length_b   1.000
_cell.length_c   1.000
_cell.angle_alpha   90.00
_cell.angle_beta   90.00
_cell.angle_gamma   90.00
#
_symmetry.space_group_name_H-M   'P 1'
#
loop_
_entity.id
_entity.type
_entity.pdbx_description
1 polymer ?
#
loop_
_entity_poly.entity_id
_entity_poly.type
_entity_poly.pdbx_seq_one_letter_code
_entity_poly.pdbx_strand_id
1 'polypeptide(L)'
;MCSSDLGFTGAELDGLLAAAYGAAKRVRSETPVAERPVSIASAAVQLARDLHGALTSCTALLVGAGDMGELVAEHLLAAGISRLVVTAPRISRAEALAERLKCHVAPFEKLSESLCEADIVVTAVGGRQTVLSSEQVTSALRARRRKPVFLVDTAMPGDIEPAVNRIDGAFLYDLNDLERLAMEGRASREQAAASGFCIIDETVEEYRRQKAGRIAVPAIVLLREHFEKLRLQVIFEAGGDAEKATRLLVNRLLHDPSEMMKLMAGGDMRWPAAEELLRRLFRLEDKD
;
A
#
# COMPACT_ATOMS: atom_id res chain seq x y z
N MET A 1 -6.67 7.12 -15.88
CA MET A 1 -5.57 7.34 -16.85
C MET A 1 -4.55 8.22 -16.16
N CYS A 2 -3.35 7.71 -15.93
CA CYS A 2 -2.26 8.51 -15.35
C CYS A 2 -1.68 9.45 -16.41
N SER A 3 -1.22 10.65 -16.01
CA SER A 3 -0.61 11.62 -16.94
C SER A 3 0.64 11.09 -17.65
N SER A 4 1.27 10.03 -17.15
CA SER A 4 2.35 9.27 -17.80
C SER A 4 1.93 8.61 -19.12
N ASP A 5 0.64 8.23 -19.26
CA ASP A 5 0.13 7.57 -20.47
C ASP A 5 -0.05 8.54 -21.66
N LEU A 6 0.03 9.84 -21.41
CA LEU A 6 -0.17 10.90 -22.39
C LEU A 6 1.14 11.49 -22.94
N GLY A 7 2.31 10.98 -22.52
CA GLY A 7 3.63 11.42 -23.01
C GLY A 7 4.03 12.85 -22.57
N PHE A 8 3.36 13.43 -21.58
CA PHE A 8 3.69 14.76 -21.04
C PHE A 8 4.80 14.75 -19.99
N THR A 9 5.24 13.58 -19.55
CA THR A 9 6.32 13.40 -18.56
C THR A 9 7.62 13.02 -19.27
N GLY A 10 8.72 13.65 -18.88
CA GLY A 10 10.04 13.28 -19.40
C GLY A 10 10.56 11.98 -18.78
N ALA A 11 11.57 11.38 -19.41
CA ALA A 11 12.15 10.08 -19.01
C ALA A 11 12.61 9.99 -17.53
N GLU A 12 12.99 11.12 -16.93
CA GLU A 12 13.35 11.15 -15.50
C GLU A 12 12.14 10.96 -14.59
N LEU A 13 11.03 11.65 -14.89
CA LEU A 13 9.80 11.56 -14.09
C LEU A 13 9.13 10.20 -14.30
N ASP A 14 9.14 9.68 -15.52
CA ASP A 14 8.63 8.33 -15.80
C ASP A 14 9.39 7.26 -15.03
N GLY A 15 10.73 7.37 -15.00
CA GLY A 15 11.58 6.46 -14.22
C GLY A 15 11.33 6.56 -12.71
N LEU A 16 11.12 7.76 -12.18
CA LEU A 16 10.79 7.98 -10.77
C LEU A 16 9.42 7.39 -10.42
N LEU A 17 8.42 7.65 -11.25
CA LEU A 17 7.06 7.11 -11.04
C LEU A 17 7.05 5.59 -11.12
N ALA A 18 7.75 4.99 -12.09
CA ALA A 18 7.87 3.54 -12.20
C ALA A 18 8.51 2.92 -10.95
N ALA A 19 9.59 3.53 -10.42
CA ALA A 19 10.23 3.08 -9.18
C ALA A 19 9.30 3.21 -7.98
N ALA A 20 8.59 4.34 -7.85
CA ALA A 20 7.65 4.59 -6.76
C ALA A 20 6.46 3.61 -6.78
N TYR A 21 5.86 3.37 -7.94
CA TYR A 21 4.78 2.37 -8.09
C TYR A 21 5.28 0.95 -7.83
N GLY A 22 6.49 0.62 -8.28
CA GLY A 22 7.14 -0.66 -8.01
C GLY A 22 7.34 -0.88 -6.51
N ALA A 23 7.91 0.12 -5.81
CA ALA A 23 8.08 0.08 -4.35
C ALA A 23 6.73 -0.07 -3.62
N ALA A 24 5.72 0.72 -3.99
CA ALA A 24 4.40 0.65 -3.38
C ALA A 24 3.71 -0.71 -3.60
N LYS A 25 3.93 -1.35 -4.75
CA LYS A 25 3.44 -2.70 -5.02
C LYS A 25 4.17 -3.73 -4.16
N ARG A 26 5.50 -3.66 -4.08
CA ARG A 26 6.32 -4.54 -3.23
C ARG A 26 5.91 -4.42 -1.77
N VAL A 27 5.82 -3.21 -1.22
CA VAL A 27 5.39 -2.98 0.17
C VAL A 27 4.04 -3.65 0.45
N ARG A 28 3.06 -3.52 -0.47
CA ARG A 28 1.73 -4.14 -0.28
C ARG A 28 1.73 -5.66 -0.41
N SER A 29 2.62 -6.25 -1.21
CA SER A 29 2.65 -7.70 -1.44
C SER A 29 3.66 -8.44 -0.56
N GLU A 30 4.71 -7.77 -0.08
CA GLU A 30 5.78 -8.38 0.70
C GLU A 30 5.67 -8.08 2.21
N THR A 31 4.74 -7.16 2.61
CA THR A 31 4.53 -6.82 4.01
C THR A 31 3.05 -6.87 4.40
N PRO A 32 2.70 -7.21 5.65
CA PRO A 32 1.31 -7.24 6.13
C PRO A 32 0.74 -5.84 6.40
N VAL A 33 1.28 -4.76 5.82
CA VAL A 33 0.86 -3.38 6.10
C VAL A 33 -0.61 -3.10 5.77
N ALA A 34 -1.21 -3.88 4.86
CA ALA A 34 -2.59 -3.73 4.41
C ALA A 34 -3.55 -4.81 4.94
N GLU A 35 -3.06 -5.80 5.70
CA GLU A 35 -3.83 -7.00 5.99
C GLU A 35 -4.76 -6.89 7.21
N ARG A 36 -4.48 -5.99 8.16
CA ARG A 36 -5.24 -5.91 9.41
C ARG A 36 -6.07 -4.64 9.52
N PRO A 37 -7.27 -4.73 10.13
CA PRO A 37 -8.12 -3.57 10.35
C PRO A 37 -7.48 -2.59 11.34
N VAL A 38 -7.64 -1.29 11.09
CA VAL A 38 -7.07 -0.21 11.93
C VAL A 38 -8.12 0.74 12.50
N SER A 39 -9.39 0.45 12.24
CA SER A 39 -10.54 1.17 12.78
C SER A 39 -11.65 0.19 13.17
N ILE A 40 -12.53 0.60 14.07
CA ILE A 40 -13.70 -0.17 14.53
C ILE A 40 -14.52 -0.66 13.33
N ALA A 41 -14.83 0.23 12.39
CA ALA A 41 -15.61 -0.13 11.23
C ALA A 41 -14.88 -1.13 10.30
N SER A 42 -13.57 -0.98 10.11
CA SER A 42 -12.80 -1.96 9.33
C SER A 42 -12.68 -3.31 10.05
N ALA A 43 -12.64 -3.32 11.40
CA ALA A 43 -12.66 -4.55 12.19
C ALA A 43 -13.99 -5.30 12.04
N ALA A 44 -15.12 -4.60 12.09
CA ALA A 44 -16.44 -5.17 11.86
C ALA A 44 -16.55 -5.81 10.46
N VAL A 45 -16.08 -5.11 9.42
CA VAL A 45 -16.08 -5.65 8.04
C VAL A 45 -15.19 -6.87 7.90
N GLN A 46 -14.01 -6.87 8.55
CA GLN A 46 -13.10 -8.02 8.50
C GLN A 46 -13.71 -9.24 9.17
N LEU A 47 -14.27 -9.09 10.37
CA LEU A 47 -14.96 -10.19 11.07
C LEU A 47 -16.15 -10.72 10.27
N ALA A 48 -16.92 -9.83 9.63
CA ALA A 48 -18.02 -10.25 8.76
C ALA A 48 -17.52 -11.10 7.58
N ARG A 49 -16.36 -10.74 6.98
CA ARG A 49 -15.73 -11.54 5.93
C ARG A 49 -15.20 -12.88 6.44
N ASP A 50 -14.61 -12.90 7.62
CA ASP A 50 -14.08 -14.13 8.22
C ASP A 50 -15.19 -15.15 8.47
N LEU A 51 -16.38 -14.66 8.83
CA LEU A 51 -17.55 -15.52 9.08
C LEU A 51 -18.29 -15.93 7.80
N HIS A 52 -18.53 -14.99 6.87
CA HIS A 52 -19.40 -15.21 5.72
C HIS A 52 -18.65 -15.37 4.39
N GLY A 53 -17.35 -15.07 4.35
CA GLY A 53 -16.57 -15.03 3.12
C GLY A 53 -16.88 -13.79 2.29
N ALA A 54 -17.38 -13.99 1.06
CA ALA A 54 -17.73 -12.87 0.18
C ALA A 54 -19.01 -12.17 0.64
N LEU A 55 -18.94 -10.87 0.92
CA LEU A 55 -20.08 -10.09 1.42
C LEU A 55 -21.10 -9.74 0.32
N THR A 56 -20.80 -10.00 -0.93
CA THR A 56 -21.68 -9.68 -2.08
C THR A 56 -23.02 -10.42 -2.08
N SER A 57 -23.17 -11.46 -1.29
CA SER A 57 -24.42 -12.19 -1.08
C SER A 57 -25.09 -11.90 0.28
N CYS A 58 -24.45 -11.08 1.13
CA CYS A 58 -24.95 -10.81 2.47
C CYS A 58 -25.91 -9.63 2.51
N THR A 59 -26.92 -9.75 3.36
CA THR A 59 -27.84 -8.67 3.73
C THR A 59 -27.45 -8.15 5.11
N ALA A 60 -27.29 -6.83 5.23
CA ALA A 60 -27.05 -6.17 6.51
C ALA A 60 -28.30 -5.44 7.01
N LEU A 61 -28.52 -5.48 8.32
CA LEU A 61 -29.56 -4.76 9.05
C LEU A 61 -28.89 -3.78 10.02
N LEU A 62 -29.13 -2.49 9.85
CA LEU A 62 -28.76 -1.47 10.83
C LEU A 62 -29.96 -1.12 11.69
N VAL A 63 -29.84 -1.32 12.99
CA VAL A 63 -30.86 -1.03 14.00
C VAL A 63 -30.45 0.21 14.79
N GLY A 64 -31.07 1.33 14.50
CA GLY A 64 -30.72 2.63 15.05
C GLY A 64 -30.05 3.55 14.01
N ALA A 65 -29.73 4.76 14.44
CA ALA A 65 -29.11 5.79 13.60
C ALA A 65 -28.03 6.55 14.40
N GLY A 66 -27.24 5.82 15.18
CA GLY A 66 -26.09 6.35 15.88
C GLY A 66 -24.87 6.42 14.97
N ASP A 67 -23.99 7.40 15.22
CA ASP A 67 -22.83 7.71 14.36
C ASP A 67 -21.91 6.50 14.11
N MET A 68 -21.66 5.68 15.13
CA MET A 68 -20.81 4.50 15.00
C MET A 68 -21.46 3.41 14.14
N GLY A 69 -22.78 3.20 14.29
CA GLY A 69 -23.52 2.26 13.45
C GLY A 69 -23.56 2.70 12.00
N GLU A 70 -23.74 3.99 11.74
CA GLU A 70 -23.67 4.57 10.41
C GLU A 70 -22.30 4.33 9.76
N LEU A 71 -21.22 4.61 10.50
CA LEU A 71 -19.85 4.39 10.02
C LEU A 71 -19.57 2.92 9.65
N VAL A 72 -20.06 1.97 10.48
CA VAL A 72 -19.94 0.54 10.15
C VAL A 72 -20.76 0.18 8.91
N ALA A 73 -21.97 0.72 8.78
CA ALA A 73 -22.83 0.48 7.62
C ALA A 73 -22.21 1.04 6.32
N GLU A 74 -21.62 2.22 6.35
CA GLU A 74 -20.87 2.79 5.20
C GLU A 74 -19.73 1.87 4.76
N HIS A 75 -18.96 1.35 5.72
CA HIS A 75 -17.86 0.44 5.41
C HIS A 75 -18.36 -0.92 4.87
N LEU A 76 -19.49 -1.43 5.35
CA LEU A 76 -20.15 -2.63 4.80
C LEU A 76 -20.61 -2.39 3.36
N LEU A 77 -21.21 -1.23 3.06
CA LEU A 77 -21.60 -0.86 1.69
C LEU A 77 -20.37 -0.76 0.78
N ALA A 78 -19.30 -0.10 1.23
CA ALA A 78 -18.03 -0.02 0.50
C ALA A 78 -17.38 -1.39 0.29
N ALA A 79 -17.60 -2.34 1.20
CA ALA A 79 -17.14 -3.72 1.09
C ALA A 79 -17.98 -4.57 0.12
N GLY A 80 -19.09 -4.03 -0.40
CA GLY A 80 -19.90 -4.62 -1.46
C GLY A 80 -21.00 -5.57 -0.96
N ILE A 81 -21.61 -5.34 0.22
CA ILE A 81 -22.80 -6.09 0.64
C ILE A 81 -23.93 -5.96 -0.39
N SER A 82 -24.76 -7.00 -0.51
CA SER A 82 -25.84 -7.00 -1.52
C SER A 82 -26.98 -6.07 -1.17
N ARG A 83 -27.31 -5.93 0.10
CA ARG A 83 -28.46 -5.15 0.59
C ARG A 83 -28.19 -4.61 1.99
N LEU A 84 -28.52 -3.34 2.21
CA LEU A 84 -28.60 -2.72 3.53
C LEU A 84 -30.04 -2.34 3.83
N VAL A 85 -30.51 -2.68 5.00
CA VAL A 85 -31.81 -2.28 5.53
C VAL A 85 -31.58 -1.51 6.83
N VAL A 86 -32.20 -0.34 6.96
CA VAL A 86 -32.14 0.48 8.17
C VAL A 86 -33.48 0.47 8.87
N THR A 87 -33.47 0.31 10.18
CA THR A 87 -34.65 0.46 11.02
C THR A 87 -34.29 1.24 12.29
N ALA A 88 -35.19 2.00 12.82
CA ALA A 88 -34.99 2.72 14.08
C ALA A 88 -36.32 2.96 14.82
N PRO A 89 -36.31 3.09 16.15
CA PRO A 89 -37.51 3.45 16.94
C PRO A 89 -38.21 4.72 16.47
N ARG A 90 -37.42 5.66 15.93
CA ARG A 90 -37.91 6.86 15.23
C ARG A 90 -37.75 6.69 13.74
N ILE A 91 -38.83 6.39 13.03
CA ILE A 91 -38.81 6.12 11.59
C ILE A 91 -38.13 7.25 10.78
N SER A 92 -38.37 8.51 11.14
CA SER A 92 -37.75 9.67 10.46
C SER A 92 -36.23 9.67 10.49
N ARG A 93 -35.60 9.09 11.52
CA ARG A 93 -34.14 8.93 11.58
C ARG A 93 -33.67 7.83 10.64
N ALA A 94 -34.41 6.73 10.55
CA ALA A 94 -34.10 5.66 9.61
C ALA A 94 -34.23 6.13 8.16
N GLU A 95 -35.27 6.91 7.84
CA GLU A 95 -35.50 7.49 6.51
C GLU A 95 -34.36 8.45 6.11
N ALA A 96 -34.00 9.40 6.99
CA ALA A 96 -32.93 10.34 6.73
C ALA A 96 -31.56 9.64 6.52
N LEU A 97 -31.29 8.58 7.29
CA LEU A 97 -30.08 7.79 7.14
C LEU A 97 -30.11 6.97 5.84
N ALA A 98 -31.22 6.35 5.53
CA ALA A 98 -31.39 5.55 4.34
C ALA A 98 -31.28 6.38 3.04
N GLU A 99 -31.75 7.64 3.05
CA GLU A 99 -31.57 8.58 1.93
C GLU A 99 -30.08 8.88 1.69
N ARG A 100 -29.29 9.11 2.77
CA ARG A 100 -27.85 9.34 2.68
C ARG A 100 -27.09 8.12 2.17
N LEU A 101 -27.40 6.95 2.72
CA LEU A 101 -26.75 5.69 2.37
C LEU A 101 -27.33 5.01 1.12
N LYS A 102 -28.40 5.57 0.55
CA LYS A 102 -29.13 5.01 -0.61
C LYS A 102 -29.53 3.56 -0.41
N CYS A 103 -30.15 3.27 0.74
CA CYS A 103 -30.52 1.91 1.15
C CYS A 103 -32.00 1.81 1.52
N HIS A 104 -32.45 0.66 1.98
CA HIS A 104 -33.85 0.37 2.29
C HIS A 104 -34.19 0.72 3.74
N VAL A 105 -35.45 1.11 3.98
CA VAL A 105 -36.01 1.31 5.32
C VAL A 105 -36.99 0.20 5.64
N ALA A 106 -36.98 -0.29 6.86
CA ALA A 106 -38.01 -1.16 7.40
C ALA A 106 -38.67 -0.54 8.66
N PRO A 107 -39.97 -0.69 8.85
CA PRO A 107 -40.62 -0.32 10.13
C PRO A 107 -40.01 -1.04 11.31
N PHE A 108 -39.84 -0.33 12.45
CA PHE A 108 -39.22 -0.91 13.64
C PHE A 108 -40.03 -2.08 14.23
N GLU A 109 -41.34 -2.05 14.06
CA GLU A 109 -42.28 -3.12 14.46
C GLU A 109 -41.99 -4.43 13.73
N LYS A 110 -41.34 -4.38 12.56
CA LYS A 110 -40.90 -5.53 11.76
C LYS A 110 -39.45 -5.96 12.02
N LEU A 111 -38.86 -5.50 13.11
CA LEU A 111 -37.48 -5.84 13.47
C LEU A 111 -37.22 -7.36 13.47
N SER A 112 -38.13 -8.15 14.02
CA SER A 112 -37.99 -9.62 14.08
C SER A 112 -38.04 -10.27 12.69
N GLU A 113 -38.83 -9.74 11.75
CA GLU A 113 -38.86 -10.21 10.37
C GLU A 113 -37.54 -9.86 9.66
N SER A 114 -37.08 -8.61 9.80
CA SER A 114 -35.84 -8.14 9.23
C SER A 114 -34.60 -8.90 9.77
N LEU A 115 -34.63 -9.28 11.06
CA LEU A 115 -33.58 -10.08 11.68
C LEU A 115 -33.50 -11.49 11.07
N CYS A 116 -34.62 -12.08 10.63
CA CYS A 116 -34.61 -13.37 9.96
C CYS A 116 -33.92 -13.32 8.57
N GLU A 117 -33.89 -12.17 7.90
CA GLU A 117 -33.27 -11.99 6.57
C GLU A 117 -31.83 -11.53 6.63
N ALA A 118 -31.41 -10.92 7.76
CA ALA A 118 -30.10 -10.30 7.88
C ALA A 118 -28.98 -11.31 8.19
N ASP A 119 -27.90 -11.28 7.47
CA ASP A 119 -26.67 -12.05 7.76
C ASP A 119 -25.75 -11.27 8.71
N ILE A 120 -25.81 -9.93 8.63
CA ILE A 120 -25.05 -9.00 9.47
C ILE A 120 -26.05 -8.05 10.13
N VAL A 121 -25.94 -7.87 11.44
CA VAL A 121 -26.78 -6.96 12.22
C VAL A 121 -25.87 -6.00 12.98
N VAL A 122 -26.11 -4.70 12.81
CA VAL A 122 -25.42 -3.63 13.53
C VAL A 122 -26.43 -2.88 14.37
N THR A 123 -26.22 -2.79 15.69
CA THR A 123 -27.08 -2.01 16.58
C THR A 123 -26.42 -0.71 16.99
N ALA A 124 -27.19 0.37 16.98
CA ALA A 124 -26.74 1.72 17.29
C ALA A 124 -27.91 2.61 17.76
N VAL A 125 -28.74 2.09 18.68
CA VAL A 125 -29.88 2.83 19.25
C VAL A 125 -29.43 3.65 20.45
N GLY A 126 -28.61 3.05 21.32
CA GLY A 126 -28.06 3.71 22.51
C GLY A 126 -29.11 4.06 23.56
N GLY A 127 -30.13 3.21 23.71
CA GLY A 127 -31.20 3.38 24.69
C GLY A 127 -30.83 2.83 26.07
N ARG A 128 -31.76 2.98 27.01
CA ARG A 128 -31.63 2.32 28.34
C ARG A 128 -32.16 0.90 28.36
N GLN A 129 -32.77 0.46 27.28
CA GLN A 129 -33.40 -0.85 27.17
C GLN A 129 -32.71 -1.63 26.04
N THR A 130 -32.55 -2.92 26.27
CA THR A 130 -32.12 -3.90 25.27
C THR A 130 -33.06 -3.91 24.08
N VAL A 131 -32.53 -3.85 22.89
CA VAL A 131 -33.28 -3.82 21.62
C VAL A 131 -33.45 -5.23 21.05
N LEU A 132 -32.39 -6.05 21.17
CA LEU A 132 -32.38 -7.44 20.72
C LEU A 132 -32.21 -8.40 21.91
N SER A 133 -33.23 -9.18 22.19
CA SER A 133 -33.16 -10.22 23.22
C SER A 133 -32.60 -11.53 22.67
N SER A 134 -32.16 -12.40 23.58
CA SER A 134 -31.68 -13.74 23.24
C SER A 134 -32.80 -14.61 22.64
N GLU A 135 -34.06 -14.39 23.05
CA GLU A 135 -35.22 -15.08 22.49
C GLU A 135 -35.47 -14.70 21.03
N GLN A 136 -35.40 -13.39 20.69
CA GLN A 136 -35.55 -12.90 19.31
C GLN A 136 -34.47 -13.48 18.42
N VAL A 137 -33.20 -13.46 18.85
CA VAL A 137 -32.08 -13.99 18.06
C VAL A 137 -32.20 -15.50 17.86
N THR A 138 -32.59 -16.23 18.92
CA THR A 138 -32.83 -17.68 18.82
C THR A 138 -33.96 -18.01 17.82
N SER A 139 -35.05 -17.25 17.85
CA SER A 139 -36.17 -17.41 16.92
C SER A 139 -35.76 -17.11 15.48
N ALA A 140 -34.99 -16.04 15.26
CA ALA A 140 -34.45 -15.70 13.95
C ALA A 140 -33.54 -16.80 13.41
N LEU A 141 -32.61 -17.32 14.22
CA LEU A 141 -31.71 -18.41 13.80
C LEU A 141 -32.48 -19.69 13.42
N ARG A 142 -33.58 -20.01 14.12
CA ARG A 142 -34.44 -21.13 13.72
C ARG A 142 -35.09 -20.89 12.37
N ALA A 143 -35.64 -19.70 12.14
CA ALA A 143 -36.26 -19.32 10.85
C ALA A 143 -35.24 -19.33 9.70
N ARG A 144 -34.03 -18.97 9.98
CA ARG A 144 -32.87 -18.96 9.01
C ARG A 144 -32.26 -20.33 8.75
N ARG A 145 -32.87 -21.42 9.26
CA ARG A 145 -32.30 -22.77 9.16
C ARG A 145 -30.91 -22.88 9.74
N ARG A 146 -30.64 -22.17 10.83
CA ARG A 146 -29.37 -22.10 11.56
C ARG A 146 -28.21 -21.50 10.72
N LYS A 147 -28.49 -20.72 9.70
CA LYS A 147 -27.42 -19.90 9.07
C LYS A 147 -26.88 -18.94 10.12
N PRO A 148 -25.55 -18.84 10.27
CA PRO A 148 -24.94 -17.96 11.25
C PRO A 148 -25.33 -16.50 11.03
N VAL A 149 -25.41 -15.75 12.12
CA VAL A 149 -25.61 -14.29 12.07
C VAL A 149 -24.46 -13.60 12.79
N PHE A 150 -23.92 -12.59 12.16
CA PHE A 150 -22.91 -11.71 12.71
C PHE A 150 -23.59 -10.49 13.34
N LEU A 151 -23.36 -10.24 14.62
CA LEU A 151 -23.96 -9.15 15.38
C LEU A 151 -22.87 -8.22 15.89
N VAL A 152 -23.04 -6.92 15.66
CA VAL A 152 -22.17 -5.86 16.12
C VAL A 152 -22.97 -4.90 16.97
N ASP A 153 -22.65 -4.81 18.25
CA ASP A 153 -23.24 -3.85 19.16
C ASP A 153 -22.34 -2.64 19.31
N THR A 154 -22.75 -1.51 18.74
CA THR A 154 -22.00 -0.24 18.81
C THR A 154 -22.58 0.72 19.84
N ALA A 155 -23.58 0.31 20.58
CA ALA A 155 -24.24 1.14 21.59
C ALA A 155 -23.55 1.07 22.97
N MET A 156 -23.68 2.13 23.72
CA MET A 156 -23.25 2.18 25.12
C MET A 156 -24.30 2.92 25.96
N PRO A 157 -25.03 2.24 26.86
CA PRO A 157 -24.98 0.80 27.13
C PRO A 157 -25.43 -0.03 25.93
N GLY A 158 -25.06 -1.34 25.92
CA GLY A 158 -25.33 -2.23 24.81
C GLY A 158 -26.82 -2.42 24.48
N ASP A 159 -27.12 -2.50 23.20
CA ASP A 159 -28.47 -2.71 22.66
C ASP A 159 -28.86 -4.22 22.60
N ILE A 160 -27.85 -5.10 22.65
CA ILE A 160 -28.03 -6.55 22.53
C ILE A 160 -27.85 -7.22 23.91
N GLU A 161 -28.73 -8.14 24.22
CA GLU A 161 -28.66 -8.91 25.47
C GLU A 161 -27.35 -9.74 25.50
N PRO A 162 -26.51 -9.66 26.56
CA PRO A 162 -25.24 -10.41 26.62
C PRO A 162 -25.41 -11.94 26.52
N ALA A 163 -26.58 -12.46 26.88
CA ALA A 163 -26.91 -13.89 26.74
C ALA A 163 -26.87 -14.40 25.29
N VAL A 164 -26.98 -13.50 24.29
CA VAL A 164 -26.86 -13.81 22.86
C VAL A 164 -25.51 -14.43 22.53
N ASN A 165 -24.44 -14.04 23.23
CA ASN A 165 -23.10 -14.61 23.02
C ASN A 165 -22.98 -16.11 23.35
N ARG A 166 -24.01 -16.71 23.98
CA ARG A 166 -24.05 -18.13 24.29
C ARG A 166 -24.89 -18.95 23.31
N ILE A 167 -25.48 -18.28 22.31
CA ILE A 167 -26.37 -18.92 21.33
C ILE A 167 -25.50 -19.44 20.17
N ASP A 168 -25.61 -20.73 19.91
CA ASP A 168 -24.91 -21.36 18.78
C ASP A 168 -25.38 -20.76 17.43
N GLY A 169 -24.45 -20.30 16.64
CA GLY A 169 -24.71 -19.60 15.37
C GLY A 169 -24.89 -18.07 15.47
N ALA A 170 -24.88 -17.50 16.69
CA ALA A 170 -24.82 -16.05 16.89
C ALA A 170 -23.39 -15.64 17.25
N PHE A 171 -22.80 -14.69 16.48
CA PHE A 171 -21.47 -14.17 16.72
C PHE A 171 -21.56 -12.69 17.09
N LEU A 172 -21.58 -12.41 18.38
CA LEU A 172 -21.74 -11.08 18.95
C LEU A 172 -20.39 -10.48 19.29
N TYR A 173 -20.14 -9.27 18.77
CA TYR A 173 -19.01 -8.44 19.10
C TYR A 173 -19.48 -7.08 19.56
N ASP A 174 -18.96 -6.61 20.68
CA ASP A 174 -19.22 -5.27 21.20
C ASP A 174 -18.17 -4.26 20.74
N LEU A 175 -18.33 -3.00 21.13
CA LEU A 175 -17.42 -1.92 20.79
C LEU A 175 -16.00 -2.18 21.30
N ASN A 176 -15.86 -2.76 22.52
CA ASN A 176 -14.54 -3.04 23.11
C ASN A 176 -13.81 -4.15 22.34
N ASP A 177 -14.54 -5.17 21.89
CA ASP A 177 -13.96 -6.25 21.06
C ASP A 177 -13.41 -5.69 19.74
N LEU A 178 -14.18 -4.80 19.09
CA LEU A 178 -13.76 -4.16 17.84
C LEU A 178 -12.60 -3.20 18.03
N GLU A 179 -12.58 -2.44 19.15
CA GLU A 179 -11.45 -1.57 19.50
C GLU A 179 -10.17 -2.35 19.72
N ARG A 180 -10.25 -3.48 20.45
CA ARG A 180 -9.10 -4.37 20.67
C ARG A 180 -8.52 -4.85 19.34
N LEU A 181 -9.36 -5.36 18.45
CA LEU A 181 -8.92 -5.81 17.11
C LEU A 181 -8.31 -4.69 16.29
N ALA A 182 -8.89 -3.50 16.34
CA ALA A 182 -8.35 -2.33 15.65
C ALA A 182 -6.98 -1.90 16.22
N MET A 183 -6.80 -1.96 17.55
CA MET A 183 -5.53 -1.67 18.20
C MET A 183 -4.44 -2.70 17.84
N GLU A 184 -4.77 -3.99 17.87
CA GLU A 184 -3.88 -5.07 17.43
C GLU A 184 -3.46 -4.88 15.96
N GLY A 185 -4.41 -4.48 15.10
CA GLY A 185 -4.15 -4.15 13.71
C GLY A 185 -3.21 -2.96 13.53
N ARG A 186 -3.35 -1.91 14.35
CA ARG A 186 -2.45 -0.75 14.34
C ARG A 186 -1.03 -1.11 14.74
N ALA A 187 -0.87 -1.85 15.85
CA ALA A 187 0.44 -2.31 16.31
C ALA A 187 1.15 -3.19 15.27
N SER A 188 0.42 -4.11 14.64
CA SER A 188 0.93 -4.93 13.54
C SER A 188 1.34 -4.10 12.33
N ARG A 189 0.58 -3.04 12.01
CA ARG A 189 0.89 -2.13 10.92
C ARG A 189 2.15 -1.31 11.16
N GLU A 190 2.39 -0.87 12.41
CA GLU A 190 3.63 -0.16 12.78
C GLU A 190 4.87 -1.06 12.60
N GLN A 191 4.79 -2.34 12.99
CA GLN A 191 5.85 -3.30 12.74
C GLN A 191 6.07 -3.55 11.24
N ALA A 192 4.98 -3.70 10.48
CA ALA A 192 5.04 -3.89 9.03
C ALA A 192 5.59 -2.66 8.30
N ALA A 193 5.38 -1.45 8.84
CA ALA A 193 5.93 -0.22 8.28
C ALA A 193 7.46 -0.23 8.28
N ALA A 194 8.10 -0.75 9.32
CA ALA A 194 9.56 -0.86 9.38
C ALA A 194 10.11 -1.71 8.21
N SER A 195 9.48 -2.87 7.95
CA SER A 195 9.83 -3.70 6.78
C SER A 195 9.55 -2.98 5.46
N GLY A 196 8.46 -2.22 5.40
CA GLY A 196 8.12 -1.40 4.24
C GLY A 196 9.17 -0.31 3.95
N PHE A 197 9.71 0.34 4.99
CA PHE A 197 10.78 1.33 4.83
C PHE A 197 12.06 0.71 4.28
N CYS A 198 12.43 -0.51 4.71
CA CYS A 198 13.59 -1.21 4.13
C CYS A 198 13.42 -1.41 2.60
N ILE A 199 12.25 -1.82 2.15
CA ILE A 199 11.95 -1.99 0.71
C ILE A 199 12.06 -0.66 -0.04
N ILE A 200 11.58 0.43 0.57
CA ILE A 200 11.68 1.77 -0.02
C ILE A 200 13.15 2.19 -0.13
N ASP A 201 13.95 2.03 0.93
CA ASP A 201 15.36 2.40 0.94
C ASP A 201 16.15 1.62 -0.12
N GLU A 202 15.92 0.30 -0.24
CA GLU A 202 16.50 -0.52 -1.31
C GLU A 202 16.15 0.03 -2.70
N THR A 203 14.87 0.36 -2.92
CA THR A 203 14.40 0.89 -4.22
C THR A 203 15.00 2.26 -4.52
N VAL A 204 15.15 3.12 -3.51
CA VAL A 204 15.79 4.44 -3.65
C VAL A 204 17.26 4.29 -4.04
N GLU A 205 17.99 3.39 -3.40
CA GLU A 205 19.41 3.16 -3.71
C GLU A 205 19.59 2.53 -5.10
N GLU A 206 18.70 1.65 -5.51
CA GLU A 206 18.69 1.10 -6.86
C GLU A 206 18.39 2.18 -7.91
N TYR A 207 17.38 3.01 -7.69
CA TYR A 207 17.05 4.13 -8.57
C TYR A 207 18.21 5.12 -8.71
N ARG A 208 18.87 5.47 -7.59
CA ARG A 208 20.06 6.35 -7.58
C ARG A 208 21.20 5.77 -8.41
N ARG A 209 21.47 4.48 -8.28
CA ARG A 209 22.50 3.78 -9.08
C ARG A 209 22.17 3.80 -10.57
N GLN A 210 20.92 3.51 -10.93
CA GLN A 210 20.46 3.55 -12.33
C GLN A 210 20.54 4.98 -12.91
N LYS A 211 20.16 5.99 -12.14
CA LYS A 211 20.25 7.40 -12.53
C LYS A 211 21.71 7.82 -12.75
N ALA A 212 22.60 7.48 -11.82
CA ALA A 212 24.04 7.76 -11.95
C ALA A 212 24.62 7.09 -13.20
N GLY A 213 24.25 5.85 -13.49
CA GLY A 213 24.65 5.16 -14.71
C GLY A 213 24.23 5.91 -15.98
N ARG A 214 22.98 6.41 -16.02
CA ARG A 214 22.48 7.18 -17.19
C ARG A 214 23.24 8.50 -17.42
N ILE A 215 23.60 9.19 -16.34
CA ILE A 215 24.36 10.45 -16.41
C ILE A 215 25.76 10.21 -16.99
N ALA A 216 26.37 9.06 -16.71
CA ALA A 216 27.70 8.73 -17.21
C ALA A 216 27.74 8.33 -18.69
N VAL A 217 26.63 7.84 -19.25
CA VAL A 217 26.57 7.32 -20.63
C VAL A 217 27.07 8.32 -21.67
N PRO A 218 26.64 9.62 -21.71
CA PRO A 218 27.13 10.56 -22.70
C PRO A 218 28.64 10.74 -22.66
N ALA A 219 29.22 10.85 -21.47
CA ALA A 219 30.68 10.98 -21.30
C ALA A 219 31.43 9.72 -21.78
N ILE A 220 30.90 8.54 -21.51
CA ILE A 220 31.47 7.27 -22.01
C ILE A 220 31.40 7.18 -23.53
N VAL A 221 30.29 7.62 -24.14
CA VAL A 221 30.14 7.64 -25.59
C VAL A 221 31.19 8.59 -26.21
N LEU A 222 31.31 9.82 -25.70
CA LEU A 222 32.29 10.77 -26.16
C LEU A 222 33.72 10.24 -26.04
N LEU A 223 34.06 9.58 -24.94
CA LEU A 223 35.37 8.99 -24.73
C LEU A 223 35.65 7.87 -25.75
N ARG A 224 34.68 7.01 -26.03
CA ARG A 224 34.79 5.95 -27.04
C ARG A 224 35.00 6.52 -28.44
N GLU A 225 34.24 7.53 -28.84
CA GLU A 225 34.37 8.19 -30.12
C GLU A 225 35.76 8.86 -30.28
N HIS A 226 36.25 9.49 -29.20
CA HIS A 226 37.60 10.09 -29.19
C HIS A 226 38.66 9.02 -29.38
N PHE A 227 38.60 7.91 -28.65
CA PHE A 227 39.59 6.84 -28.76
C PHE A 227 39.52 6.14 -30.13
N GLU A 228 38.36 6.01 -30.71
CA GLU A 228 38.21 5.43 -32.05
C GLU A 228 38.81 6.34 -33.12
N LYS A 229 38.64 7.64 -33.02
CA LYS A 229 39.33 8.61 -33.93
C LYS A 229 40.84 8.50 -33.82
N LEU A 230 41.39 8.43 -32.61
CA LEU A 230 42.84 8.26 -32.40
C LEU A 230 43.33 6.94 -33.00
N ARG A 231 42.57 5.85 -32.80
CA ARG A 231 42.89 4.53 -33.37
C ARG A 231 43.00 4.58 -34.90
N LEU A 232 42.02 5.19 -35.56
CA LEU A 232 42.02 5.30 -37.04
C LEU A 232 43.18 6.15 -37.55
N GLN A 233 43.50 7.27 -36.89
CA GLN A 233 44.64 8.11 -37.24
C GLN A 233 45.95 7.34 -37.11
N VAL A 234 46.13 6.63 -36.02
CA VAL A 234 47.36 5.85 -35.75
C VAL A 234 47.53 4.70 -36.77
N ILE A 235 46.47 4.00 -37.12
CA ILE A 235 46.52 2.94 -38.14
C ILE A 235 46.99 3.53 -39.50
N PHE A 236 46.41 4.66 -39.89
CA PHE A 236 46.79 5.34 -41.12
C PHE A 236 48.27 5.75 -41.12
N GLU A 237 48.79 6.36 -40.06
CA GLU A 237 50.16 6.80 -39.92
C GLU A 237 51.18 5.67 -39.79
N ALA A 238 50.79 4.54 -39.23
CA ALA A 238 51.64 3.39 -39.04
C ALA A 238 51.92 2.60 -40.34
N GLY A 239 51.04 2.74 -41.36
CA GLY A 239 51.26 2.15 -42.66
C GLY A 239 51.35 0.61 -42.67
N GLY A 240 50.66 -0.06 -41.69
CA GLY A 240 50.65 -1.53 -41.54
C GLY A 240 51.68 -2.07 -40.55
N ASP A 241 52.53 -1.22 -39.95
CA ASP A 241 53.46 -1.63 -38.89
C ASP A 241 52.72 -1.68 -37.53
N ALA A 242 52.48 -2.87 -37.01
CA ALA A 242 51.73 -3.09 -35.78
C ALA A 242 52.45 -2.61 -34.51
N GLU A 243 53.79 -2.74 -34.46
CA GLU A 243 54.57 -2.27 -33.31
C GLU A 243 54.59 -0.75 -33.23
N LYS A 244 54.78 -0.07 -34.38
CA LYS A 244 54.67 1.37 -34.48
C LYS A 244 53.26 1.86 -34.13
N ALA A 245 52.23 1.18 -34.61
CA ALA A 245 50.82 1.53 -34.34
C ALA A 245 50.50 1.48 -32.86
N THR A 246 50.85 0.38 -32.19
CA THR A 246 50.55 0.21 -30.74
C THR A 246 51.34 1.22 -29.88
N ARG A 247 52.59 1.52 -30.19
CA ARG A 247 53.36 2.53 -29.50
C ARG A 247 52.79 3.93 -29.67
N LEU A 248 52.45 4.32 -30.88
CA LEU A 248 51.80 5.59 -31.16
C LEU A 248 50.45 5.73 -30.48
N LEU A 249 49.65 4.68 -30.43
CA LEU A 249 48.35 4.68 -29.77
C LEU A 249 48.51 4.93 -28.27
N VAL A 250 49.37 4.18 -27.59
CA VAL A 250 49.61 4.37 -26.16
C VAL A 250 50.11 5.76 -25.84
N ASN A 251 51.05 6.28 -26.61
CA ASN A 251 51.58 7.63 -26.42
C ASN A 251 50.52 8.71 -26.58
N ARG A 252 49.61 8.61 -27.59
CA ARG A 252 48.53 9.57 -27.79
C ARG A 252 47.42 9.46 -26.73
N LEU A 253 47.07 8.24 -26.31
CA LEU A 253 46.10 8.03 -25.26
C LEU A 253 46.56 8.61 -23.92
N LEU A 254 47.85 8.58 -23.64
CA LEU A 254 48.44 9.08 -22.40
C LEU A 254 48.84 10.54 -22.45
N HIS A 255 48.98 11.16 -23.64
CA HIS A 255 49.48 12.51 -23.77
C HIS A 255 48.62 13.54 -23.01
N ASP A 256 47.37 13.69 -23.39
CA ASP A 256 46.48 14.69 -22.81
C ASP A 256 46.22 14.42 -21.29
N PRO A 257 45.94 13.21 -20.84
CA PRO A 257 45.86 12.91 -19.41
C PRO A 257 47.12 13.24 -18.63
N SER A 258 48.33 12.97 -19.21
CA SER A 258 49.57 13.26 -18.54
C SER A 258 49.84 14.75 -18.41
N GLU A 259 49.54 15.55 -19.44
CA GLU A 259 49.69 17.01 -19.39
C GLU A 259 48.70 17.62 -18.37
N MET A 260 47.46 17.15 -18.34
CA MET A 260 46.47 17.59 -17.32
C MET A 260 46.94 17.23 -15.89
N MET A 261 47.48 16.05 -15.68
CA MET A 261 48.05 15.64 -14.37
C MET A 261 49.19 16.56 -13.93
N LYS A 262 50.13 16.90 -14.83
CA LYS A 262 51.22 17.85 -14.53
C LYS A 262 50.70 19.22 -14.12
N LEU A 263 49.68 19.72 -14.82
CA LEU A 263 49.05 21.01 -14.51
C LEU A 263 48.36 20.97 -13.13
N MET A 264 47.67 19.89 -12.81
CA MET A 264 46.96 19.73 -11.51
C MET A 264 47.94 19.53 -10.35
N ALA A 265 49.07 18.85 -10.54
CA ALA A 265 50.09 18.65 -9.53
C ALA A 265 50.87 19.93 -9.18
N GLY A 266 50.91 20.90 -10.09
CA GLY A 266 51.72 22.12 -9.94
C GLY A 266 51.15 23.21 -9.02
N GLY A 267 49.98 23.06 -8.41
CA GLY A 267 49.46 24.12 -7.57
C GLY A 267 48.07 23.95 -6.96
N ASP A 268 47.44 22.81 -7.06
CA ASP A 268 46.03 22.69 -6.61
C ASP A 268 45.84 21.62 -5.53
N MET A 269 45.06 21.98 -4.49
CA MET A 269 44.57 21.09 -3.41
C MET A 269 43.77 19.88 -3.92
N ARG A 270 43.47 19.82 -5.21
CA ARG A 270 42.71 18.76 -5.88
C ARG A 270 43.53 17.55 -6.33
N TRP A 271 44.88 17.64 -6.29
CA TRP A 271 45.74 16.56 -6.76
C TRP A 271 45.50 15.20 -6.09
N PRO A 272 45.34 15.10 -4.76
CA PRO A 272 45.09 13.78 -4.14
C PRO A 272 43.80 13.11 -4.64
N ALA A 273 42.76 13.89 -4.89
CA ALA A 273 41.50 13.36 -5.42
C ALA A 273 41.60 12.92 -6.89
N ALA A 274 42.39 13.66 -7.72
CA ALA A 274 42.64 13.31 -9.09
C ALA A 274 43.49 12.04 -9.22
N GLU A 275 44.52 11.90 -8.36
CA GLU A 275 45.36 10.72 -8.30
C GLU A 275 44.54 9.48 -7.91
N GLU A 276 43.73 9.58 -6.86
CA GLU A 276 42.86 8.50 -6.43
C GLU A 276 41.87 8.08 -7.52
N LEU A 277 41.28 9.07 -8.25
CA LEU A 277 40.38 8.80 -9.36
C LEU A 277 41.08 8.01 -10.47
N LEU A 278 42.31 8.41 -10.87
CA LEU A 278 43.11 7.72 -11.87
C LEU A 278 43.44 6.28 -11.45
N ARG A 279 43.86 6.08 -10.19
CA ARG A 279 44.15 4.75 -9.66
C ARG A 279 42.91 3.84 -9.79
N ARG A 280 41.74 4.36 -9.47
CA ARG A 280 40.47 3.59 -9.58
C ARG A 280 40.05 3.34 -11.02
N LEU A 281 40.14 4.34 -11.90
CA LEU A 281 39.76 4.23 -13.32
C LEU A 281 40.60 3.20 -14.07
N PHE A 282 41.90 3.19 -13.82
CA PHE A 282 42.86 2.33 -14.54
C PHE A 282 43.32 1.12 -13.71
N ARG A 283 42.78 0.93 -12.50
CA ARG A 283 43.16 -0.16 -11.56
C ARG A 283 44.68 -0.24 -11.36
N LEU A 284 45.31 0.94 -11.14
CA LEU A 284 46.75 1.02 -10.92
C LEU A 284 47.06 0.50 -9.51
N GLU A 285 47.91 -0.52 -9.44
CA GLU A 285 48.44 -1.04 -8.18
C GLU A 285 49.70 -0.27 -7.80
N ASP A 286 49.96 -0.05 -6.50
CA ASP A 286 51.23 0.46 -6.05
C ASP A 286 52.31 -0.59 -6.39
N LYS A 287 53.34 -0.15 -7.14
CA LYS A 287 54.52 -0.97 -7.27
C LYS A 287 55.28 -0.90 -5.94
N ASP A 288 55.37 -2.05 -5.23
CA ASP A 288 56.32 -2.25 -4.12
C ASP A 288 57.75 -1.85 -4.52
#